data_61e15ca3823efb7a73d86a98264bc3c6
#
_entry.id   61e15ca3823efb7a73d86a98264bc3c6
#
_cell.length_a   1.000
_cell.length_b   1.000
_cell.length_c   1.000
_cell.angle_alpha   90.00
_cell.angle_beta   90.00
_cell.angle_gamma   90.00
#
_symmetry.space_group_name_H-M   'P 1'
#
loop_
_entity.id
_entity.type
_entity.pdbx_description
1 polymer ?
#
loop_
_entity_poly.entity_id
_entity_poly.type
_entity_poly.pdbx_seq_one_letter_code
_entity_poly.pdbx_strand_id
1 'polypeptide(L)'
;MLNNLKFGTVSGLPAEELERLGKLAEVYNYHLSKNALKNRYYEGRIPLSEVNLGLALPKGMKGLEIDCAWGAKTVDVLAARSMFDGFVGLNGGDLTELDRIMSGNRFIAEYKKAVRDELKYGCTFATLAADREIGCKIRLHSPETAAALWNGEKGRIDCGLAIVDTVPDESQSGVWVPAIVNYYTERAIYVIKRVAGGRWIAKTYLHKMGRPLMEAFVWDATSKKPFGRSRLKSPIRRLIQGYVRTIANATIGLEFSTSPQKYLLGVTEDQYEKIVNDKFKQYVGSIIAGTINPETNEKPTFGQLQQGTISPHVEMMRLLATQFSAATGLSVTDTGIVNDANPTSSDAILAQSQTLVAMAEELNTGNGNALRTVALMALAIANNKKLDELTEEQTGIVAHFKNPAMPSVAVTADAAIKIGSARQGFAQTDVFLEMIGFDQADIRRIKAQESRNRGLTFLNDLIEVPTAGQTGEGSGTGEEPEPAGAGETA
;
A
#
# COMPACT_ATOMS: atom_id res chain seq x y z
N MET A 1 -22.43 1.26 2.75
CA MET A 1 -21.88 1.42 1.37
C MET A 1 -22.36 2.75 0.82
N LEU A 2 -21.53 3.43 0.03
CA LEU A 2 -21.96 4.63 -0.70
C LEU A 2 -22.99 4.25 -1.77
N ASN A 3 -24.06 5.03 -1.88
CA ASN A 3 -25.10 4.85 -2.89
C ASN A 3 -24.65 5.43 -4.23
N ASN A 4 -25.34 5.04 -5.31
CA ASN A 4 -25.13 5.59 -6.64
C ASN A 4 -25.25 7.12 -6.63
N LEU A 5 -24.28 7.78 -7.27
CA LEU A 5 -24.26 9.23 -7.40
C LEU A 5 -25.14 9.65 -8.57
N LYS A 6 -26.14 10.47 -8.30
CA LYS A 6 -27.00 11.05 -9.32
C LYS A 6 -27.17 12.54 -9.05
N PHE A 7 -26.92 13.32 -10.07
CA PHE A 7 -27.20 14.75 -10.07
C PHE A 7 -28.45 15.00 -10.91
N GLY A 8 -29.49 15.52 -10.27
CA GLY A 8 -30.60 16.13 -10.98
C GLY A 8 -30.25 17.56 -11.39
N THR A 9 -31.14 18.50 -11.17
CA THR A 9 -30.83 19.93 -11.37
C THR A 9 -29.90 20.41 -10.27
N VAL A 10 -28.77 21.03 -10.64
CA VAL A 10 -27.82 21.67 -9.72
C VAL A 10 -27.91 23.18 -9.90
N SER A 11 -28.46 23.89 -8.94
CA SER A 11 -28.58 25.36 -8.98
C SER A 11 -27.17 25.98 -8.87
N GLY A 12 -26.89 26.96 -9.76
CA GLY A 12 -25.58 27.63 -9.78
C GLY A 12 -24.50 26.94 -10.60
N LEU A 13 -24.81 25.84 -11.32
CA LEU A 13 -23.89 25.17 -12.23
C LEU A 13 -24.33 25.42 -13.70
N PRO A 14 -23.43 25.83 -14.62
CA PRO A 14 -23.71 25.95 -16.04
C PRO A 14 -24.19 24.62 -16.65
N ALA A 15 -25.04 24.67 -17.67
CA ALA A 15 -25.62 23.45 -18.27
C ALA A 15 -24.56 22.52 -18.89
N GLU A 16 -23.53 23.08 -19.53
CA GLU A 16 -22.40 22.30 -20.07
C GLU A 16 -21.63 21.55 -18.96
N GLU A 17 -21.37 22.23 -17.83
CA GLU A 17 -20.68 21.62 -16.70
C GLU A 17 -21.55 20.58 -15.98
N LEU A 18 -22.87 20.74 -16.00
CA LEU A 18 -23.81 19.76 -15.49
C LEU A 18 -23.76 18.45 -16.30
N GLU A 19 -23.69 18.56 -17.64
CA GLU A 19 -23.54 17.38 -18.51
C GLU A 19 -22.23 16.64 -18.24
N ARG A 20 -21.10 17.36 -18.12
CA ARG A 20 -19.78 16.78 -17.80
C ARG A 20 -19.79 16.12 -16.41
N LEU A 21 -20.41 16.75 -15.43
CA LEU A 21 -20.59 16.18 -14.09
C LEU A 21 -21.44 14.90 -14.13
N GLY A 22 -22.47 14.86 -15.00
CA GLY A 22 -23.27 13.65 -15.25
C GLY A 22 -22.42 12.48 -15.76
N LYS A 23 -21.55 12.74 -16.76
CA LYS A 23 -20.60 11.74 -17.28
C LYS A 23 -19.63 11.23 -16.18
N LEU A 24 -19.16 12.12 -15.32
CA LEU A 24 -18.32 11.74 -14.17
C LEU A 24 -19.07 10.84 -13.18
N ALA A 25 -20.34 11.16 -12.89
CA ALA A 25 -21.18 10.32 -12.03
C ALA A 25 -21.43 8.93 -12.63
N GLU A 26 -21.58 8.83 -13.94
CA GLU A 26 -21.69 7.53 -14.64
C GLU A 26 -20.40 6.71 -14.49
N VAL A 27 -19.23 7.35 -14.71
CA VAL A 27 -17.92 6.68 -14.51
C VAL A 27 -17.75 6.21 -13.07
N TYR A 28 -18.08 7.05 -12.10
CA TYR A 28 -18.04 6.71 -10.68
C TYR A 28 -18.92 5.48 -10.38
N ASN A 29 -20.19 5.52 -10.78
CA ASN A 29 -21.16 4.46 -10.55
C ASN A 29 -20.75 3.14 -11.23
N TYR A 30 -20.22 3.22 -12.47
CA TYR A 30 -19.73 2.04 -13.20
C TYR A 30 -18.60 1.32 -12.46
N HIS A 31 -17.75 2.06 -11.74
CA HIS A 31 -16.63 1.48 -10.99
C HIS A 31 -17.00 1.08 -9.55
N LEU A 32 -18.12 1.51 -9.01
CA LEU A 32 -18.51 1.29 -7.62
C LEU A 32 -18.54 -0.21 -7.24
N SER A 33 -19.26 -1.03 -7.99
CA SER A 33 -19.33 -2.48 -7.76
C SER A 33 -18.00 -3.19 -7.97
N LYS A 34 -17.20 -2.75 -8.96
CA LYS A 34 -15.87 -3.29 -9.25
C LYS A 34 -14.88 -2.97 -8.13
N ASN A 35 -14.96 -1.78 -7.56
CA ASN A 35 -14.13 -1.36 -6.44
C ASN A 35 -14.54 -2.09 -5.16
N ALA A 36 -15.82 -2.26 -4.89
CA ALA A 36 -16.31 -3.06 -3.78
C ALA A 36 -15.83 -4.52 -3.87
N LEU A 37 -15.82 -5.12 -5.08
CA LEU A 37 -15.27 -6.45 -5.29
C LEU A 37 -13.77 -6.50 -4.95
N LYS A 38 -12.97 -5.54 -5.44
CA LYS A 38 -11.52 -5.48 -5.13
C LYS A 38 -11.28 -5.33 -3.62
N ASN A 39 -12.09 -4.50 -2.95
CA ASN A 39 -12.01 -4.32 -1.51
C ASN A 39 -12.25 -5.62 -0.75
N ARG A 40 -13.27 -6.41 -1.12
CA ARG A 40 -13.52 -7.72 -0.50
C ARG A 40 -12.34 -8.67 -0.62
N TYR A 41 -11.67 -8.72 -1.80
CA TYR A 41 -10.46 -9.54 -1.96
C TYR A 41 -9.27 -9.00 -1.16
N TYR A 42 -9.17 -7.69 -1.02
CA TYR A 42 -8.15 -7.08 -0.17
C TYR A 42 -8.39 -7.40 1.31
N GLU A 43 -9.62 -7.27 1.79
CA GLU A 43 -10.00 -7.61 3.17
C GLU A 43 -9.93 -9.12 3.47
N GLY A 44 -9.76 -9.95 2.44
CA GLY A 44 -9.68 -11.41 2.58
C GLY A 44 -11.02 -12.10 2.84
N ARG A 45 -12.12 -11.37 2.89
CA ARG A 45 -13.47 -11.88 3.16
C ARG A 45 -14.14 -12.34 1.87
N ILE A 46 -13.90 -13.59 1.49
CA ILE A 46 -14.44 -14.17 0.27
C ILE A 46 -15.56 -15.13 0.64
N PRO A 47 -16.84 -14.82 0.33
CA PRO A 47 -17.95 -15.70 0.62
C PRO A 47 -17.78 -17.01 -0.13
N LEU A 48 -17.98 -18.14 0.53
CA LEU A 48 -17.93 -19.47 -0.10
C LEU A 48 -18.99 -19.63 -1.19
N SER A 49 -20.09 -18.87 -1.13
CA SER A 49 -21.11 -18.83 -2.18
C SER A 49 -20.57 -18.31 -3.54
N GLU A 50 -19.51 -17.50 -3.54
CA GLU A 50 -18.82 -17.02 -4.75
C GLU A 50 -17.76 -18.04 -5.24
N VAL A 51 -17.40 -18.99 -4.40
CA VAL A 51 -16.44 -20.06 -4.72
C VAL A 51 -17.26 -21.30 -5.13
N ASN A 52 -17.21 -21.66 -6.42
CA ASN A 52 -17.86 -22.87 -6.90
C ASN A 52 -17.15 -24.10 -6.32
N LEU A 53 -17.66 -24.65 -5.21
CA LEU A 53 -17.06 -25.78 -4.51
C LEU A 53 -17.25 -27.11 -5.23
N GLY A 54 -18.21 -27.19 -6.19
CA GLY A 54 -18.51 -28.44 -6.91
C GLY A 54 -19.09 -29.55 -6.05
N LEU A 55 -19.23 -29.34 -4.75
CA LEU A 55 -19.84 -30.26 -3.77
C LEU A 55 -21.00 -29.57 -3.07
N ALA A 56 -22.03 -30.34 -2.71
CA ALA A 56 -23.07 -29.82 -1.83
C ALA A 56 -22.47 -29.56 -0.44
N LEU A 57 -22.37 -28.29 -0.03
CA LEU A 57 -21.98 -27.93 1.31
C LEU A 57 -22.99 -28.54 2.33
N PRO A 58 -22.53 -29.29 3.33
CA PRO A 58 -23.36 -29.69 4.44
C PRO A 58 -24.07 -28.50 5.06
N LYS A 59 -25.33 -28.64 5.46
CA LYS A 59 -26.13 -27.52 6.00
C LYS A 59 -25.46 -26.81 7.18
N GLY A 60 -24.73 -27.54 8.02
CA GLY A 60 -23.98 -26.98 9.16
C GLY A 60 -22.73 -26.17 8.80
N MET A 61 -22.23 -26.29 7.55
CA MET A 61 -21.01 -25.59 7.10
C MET A 61 -21.28 -24.39 6.18
N LYS A 62 -22.56 -24.04 5.97
CA LYS A 62 -22.92 -22.87 5.12
C LYS A 62 -22.41 -21.54 5.66
N GLY A 63 -22.13 -21.46 6.96
CA GLY A 63 -21.56 -20.28 7.63
C GLY A 63 -20.04 -20.31 7.79
N LEU A 64 -19.33 -21.28 7.19
CA LEU A 64 -17.87 -21.34 7.25
C LEU A 64 -17.31 -20.14 6.48
N GLU A 65 -16.60 -19.27 7.19
CA GLU A 65 -15.82 -18.18 6.61
C GLU A 65 -14.35 -18.61 6.59
N ILE A 66 -13.69 -18.39 5.45
CA ILE A 66 -12.28 -18.67 5.27
C ILE A 66 -11.59 -17.37 4.87
N ASP A 67 -10.80 -16.88 5.79
CA ASP A 67 -9.99 -15.68 5.56
C ASP A 67 -8.74 -16.02 4.74
N CYS A 68 -8.43 -15.17 3.76
CA CYS A 68 -7.25 -15.30 2.94
C CYS A 68 -6.52 -13.96 2.81
N ALA A 69 -5.38 -13.82 3.46
CA ALA A 69 -4.59 -12.59 3.46
C ALA A 69 -3.83 -12.31 2.14
N TRP A 70 -3.89 -13.19 1.15
CA TRP A 70 -3.14 -13.04 -0.10
C TRP A 70 -3.50 -11.76 -0.88
N GLY A 71 -4.77 -11.35 -0.79
CA GLY A 71 -5.22 -10.09 -1.40
C GLY A 71 -4.53 -8.87 -0.79
N ALA A 72 -4.49 -8.78 0.55
CA ALA A 72 -3.76 -7.75 1.26
C ALA A 72 -2.26 -7.81 0.97
N LYS A 73 -1.65 -9.00 1.03
CA LYS A 73 -0.22 -9.20 0.72
C LYS A 73 0.15 -8.70 -0.68
N THR A 74 -0.71 -8.94 -1.69
CA THR A 74 -0.50 -8.45 -3.07
C THR A 74 -0.32 -6.93 -3.13
N VAL A 75 -1.01 -6.19 -2.27
CA VAL A 75 -1.00 -4.73 -2.22
C VAL A 75 0.06 -4.21 -1.24
N ASP A 76 0.00 -4.68 0.01
CA ASP A 76 0.73 -4.06 1.12
C ASP A 76 2.24 -4.25 1.02
N VAL A 77 2.71 -5.40 0.51
CA VAL A 77 4.15 -5.68 0.40
C VAL A 77 4.81 -4.73 -0.64
N LEU A 78 4.13 -4.46 -1.76
CA LEU A 78 4.64 -3.49 -2.74
C LEU A 78 4.49 -2.05 -2.22
N ALA A 79 3.35 -1.72 -1.60
CA ALA A 79 3.12 -0.39 -1.02
C ALA A 79 4.18 -0.04 0.04
N ALA A 80 4.60 -1.02 0.84
CA ALA A 80 5.64 -0.83 1.86
C ALA A 80 7.02 -0.48 1.27
N ARG A 81 7.27 -0.81 0.00
CA ARG A 81 8.53 -0.49 -0.69
C ARG A 81 8.50 0.87 -1.39
N SER A 82 7.33 1.47 -1.60
CA SER A 82 7.17 2.82 -2.16
C SER A 82 7.13 3.86 -1.03
N MET A 83 8.30 4.19 -0.50
CA MET A 83 8.45 5.11 0.62
C MET A 83 8.87 6.50 0.13
N PHE A 84 7.89 7.37 -0.09
CA PHE A 84 8.14 8.79 -0.32
C PHE A 84 8.71 9.45 0.92
N ASP A 85 9.82 10.17 0.78
CA ASP A 85 10.61 10.75 1.87
C ASP A 85 10.66 12.30 1.81
N GLY A 86 10.05 12.89 0.82
CA GLY A 86 10.01 14.33 0.63
C GLY A 86 10.40 14.78 -0.76
N PHE A 87 10.71 16.06 -0.91
CA PHE A 87 11.16 16.64 -2.16
C PHE A 87 12.59 17.13 -2.05
N VAL A 88 13.34 17.05 -3.14
CA VAL A 88 14.67 17.61 -3.29
C VAL A 88 14.69 18.65 -4.42
N GLY A 89 15.43 19.73 -4.23
CA GLY A 89 15.64 20.77 -5.25
C GLY A 89 16.90 20.46 -6.04
N LEU A 90 16.79 20.27 -7.35
CA LEU A 90 17.93 19.99 -8.22
C LEU A 90 18.90 21.18 -8.32
N ASN A 91 18.39 22.41 -8.15
CA ASN A 91 19.15 23.66 -8.32
C ASN A 91 19.43 24.37 -6.98
N GLY A 92 19.37 23.65 -5.86
CA GLY A 92 19.59 24.23 -4.52
C GLY A 92 18.49 25.20 -4.05
N GLY A 93 17.31 25.15 -4.66
CA GLY A 93 16.17 26.00 -4.32
C GLY A 93 15.66 25.79 -2.89
N ASP A 94 15.12 26.86 -2.30
CA ASP A 94 14.52 26.81 -0.97
C ASP A 94 13.18 26.03 -1.00
N LEU A 95 13.13 24.94 -0.26
CA LEU A 95 11.97 24.08 -0.13
C LEU A 95 11.12 24.35 1.13
N THR A 96 11.48 25.35 1.93
CA THR A 96 10.88 25.67 3.25
C THR A 96 9.36 25.84 3.14
N GLU A 97 8.87 26.53 2.11
CA GLU A 97 7.45 26.72 1.88
C GLU A 97 6.74 25.42 1.52
N LEU A 98 7.33 24.63 0.62
CA LEU A 98 6.79 23.32 0.24
C LEU A 98 6.74 22.36 1.43
N ASP A 99 7.79 22.33 2.24
CA ASP A 99 7.86 21.51 3.45
C ASP A 99 6.78 21.89 4.47
N ARG A 100 6.52 23.20 4.62
CA ARG A 100 5.43 23.70 5.47
C ARG A 100 4.06 23.21 4.97
N ILE A 101 3.81 23.27 3.67
CA ILE A 101 2.58 22.77 3.05
C ILE A 101 2.46 21.25 3.26
N MET A 102 3.53 20.50 3.00
CA MET A 102 3.53 19.03 3.14
C MET A 102 3.32 18.60 4.59
N SER A 103 4.01 19.22 5.55
CA SER A 103 3.84 18.99 6.99
C SER A 103 2.43 19.32 7.46
N GLY A 104 1.89 20.48 7.08
CA GLY A 104 0.55 20.93 7.45
C GLY A 104 -0.56 20.00 6.94
N ASN A 105 -0.32 19.31 5.84
CA ASN A 105 -1.21 18.28 5.29
C ASN A 105 -0.90 16.87 5.80
N ARG A 106 0.14 16.64 6.62
CA ARG A 106 0.65 15.30 7.01
C ARG A 106 0.87 14.41 5.79
N PHE A 107 1.38 15.01 4.70
CA PHE A 107 1.31 14.45 3.36
C PHE A 107 1.98 13.07 3.23
N ILE A 108 3.13 12.87 3.89
CA ILE A 108 3.85 11.57 3.88
C ILE A 108 2.96 10.44 4.43
N ALA A 109 2.22 10.70 5.51
CA ALA A 109 1.34 9.70 6.10
C ALA A 109 0.10 9.43 5.23
N GLU A 110 -0.47 10.47 4.62
CA GLU A 110 -1.58 10.34 3.70
C GLU A 110 -1.16 9.64 2.40
N TYR A 111 0.03 9.92 1.89
CA TYR A 111 0.59 9.26 0.71
C TYR A 111 0.72 7.74 0.90
N LYS A 112 1.18 7.27 2.08
CA LYS A 112 1.25 5.83 2.39
C LYS A 112 -0.11 5.13 2.29
N LYS A 113 -1.19 5.81 2.65
CA LYS A 113 -2.56 5.30 2.48
C LYS A 113 -2.96 5.31 1.01
N ALA A 114 -2.65 6.39 0.31
CA ALA A 114 -2.97 6.58 -1.10
C ALA A 114 -2.32 5.53 -2.01
N VAL A 115 -1.07 5.15 -1.76
CA VAL A 115 -0.38 4.08 -2.51
C VAL A 115 -1.08 2.72 -2.36
N ARG A 116 -1.59 2.40 -1.17
CA ARG A 116 -2.39 1.18 -1.00
C ARG A 116 -3.67 1.21 -1.84
N ASP A 117 -4.38 2.34 -1.81
CA ASP A 117 -5.59 2.52 -2.62
C ASP A 117 -5.28 2.50 -4.12
N GLU A 118 -4.18 3.12 -4.54
CA GLU A 118 -3.67 3.07 -5.91
C GLU A 118 -3.46 1.65 -6.39
N LEU A 119 -2.71 0.84 -5.64
CA LEU A 119 -2.44 -0.56 -5.98
C LEU A 119 -3.71 -1.42 -5.91
N LYS A 120 -4.61 -1.14 -4.98
CA LYS A 120 -5.87 -1.85 -4.78
C LYS A 120 -6.87 -1.57 -5.90
N TYR A 121 -7.00 -0.30 -6.34
CA TYR A 121 -8.01 0.11 -7.32
C TYR A 121 -7.45 0.37 -8.71
N GLY A 122 -6.17 0.71 -8.84
CA GLY A 122 -5.46 1.08 -10.05
C GLY A 122 -5.04 2.53 -10.09
N CYS A 123 -5.71 3.41 -9.34
CA CYS A 123 -5.36 4.82 -9.19
C CYS A 123 -5.84 5.37 -7.84
N THR A 124 -5.33 6.54 -7.49
CA THR A 124 -5.75 7.39 -6.37
C THR A 124 -5.66 8.83 -6.84
N PHE A 125 -6.44 9.72 -6.27
CA PHE A 125 -6.54 11.11 -6.70
C PHE A 125 -6.11 12.08 -5.60
N ALA A 126 -5.21 13.01 -5.93
CA ALA A 126 -4.91 14.18 -5.10
C ALA A 126 -5.78 15.36 -5.56
N THR A 127 -6.41 16.05 -4.63
CA THR A 127 -7.14 17.30 -4.87
C THR A 127 -6.55 18.42 -4.06
N LEU A 128 -6.51 19.62 -4.65
CA LEU A 128 -5.89 20.79 -4.05
C LEU A 128 -6.91 21.93 -3.92
N ALA A 129 -6.78 22.71 -2.86
CA ALA A 129 -7.56 23.91 -2.65
C ALA A 129 -6.73 24.93 -1.84
N ALA A 130 -6.95 26.22 -2.06
CA ALA A 130 -6.32 27.27 -1.27
C ALA A 130 -6.74 27.16 0.20
N ASP A 131 -5.77 27.34 1.10
CA ASP A 131 -5.97 27.31 2.55
C ASP A 131 -5.25 28.50 3.18
N ARG A 132 -5.89 29.18 4.17
CA ARG A 132 -5.35 30.41 4.76
C ARG A 132 -4.20 30.15 5.73
N GLU A 133 -4.16 29.00 6.38
CA GLU A 133 -3.18 28.69 7.41
C GLU A 133 -1.91 28.06 6.83
N ILE A 134 -2.10 27.07 5.97
CA ILE A 134 -0.99 26.29 5.39
C ILE A 134 -0.68 26.61 3.94
N GLY A 135 -1.39 27.57 3.33
CA GLY A 135 -1.27 27.99 1.93
C GLY A 135 -2.05 27.11 0.96
N CYS A 136 -1.89 25.81 1.02
CA CYS A 136 -2.60 24.85 0.18
C CYS A 136 -3.03 23.62 0.97
N LYS A 137 -4.33 23.28 0.89
CA LYS A 137 -4.88 22.04 1.42
C LYS A 137 -4.84 20.96 0.34
N ILE A 138 -4.18 19.82 0.66
CA ILE A 138 -4.09 18.66 -0.22
C ILE A 138 -4.88 17.52 0.42
N ARG A 139 -5.74 16.87 -0.35
CA ARG A 139 -6.50 15.69 0.09
C ARG A 139 -6.31 14.57 -0.90
N LEU A 140 -6.11 13.36 -0.39
CA LEU A 140 -6.00 12.14 -1.19
C LEU A 140 -7.32 11.37 -1.11
N HIS A 141 -7.82 10.94 -2.26
CA HIS A 141 -9.12 10.28 -2.40
C HIS A 141 -8.95 8.96 -3.14
N SER A 142 -9.51 7.89 -2.58
CA SER A 142 -9.62 6.63 -3.31
C SER A 142 -10.69 6.69 -4.41
N PRO A 143 -10.66 5.80 -5.39
CA PRO A 143 -11.72 5.69 -6.40
C PRO A 143 -13.09 5.25 -5.85
N GLU A 144 -13.20 5.02 -4.55
CA GLU A 144 -14.48 4.84 -3.87
C GLU A 144 -15.18 6.17 -3.57
N THR A 145 -14.43 7.28 -3.56
CA THR A 145 -14.94 8.62 -3.26
C THR A 145 -14.62 9.64 -4.35
N ALA A 146 -13.87 9.29 -5.38
CA ALA A 146 -13.49 10.21 -6.46
C ALA A 146 -13.52 9.52 -7.82
N ALA A 147 -13.70 10.33 -8.87
CA ALA A 147 -13.60 9.91 -10.26
C ALA A 147 -13.09 11.06 -11.13
N ALA A 148 -12.46 10.76 -12.26
CA ALA A 148 -11.97 11.75 -13.20
C ALA A 148 -12.20 11.30 -14.65
N LEU A 149 -12.28 12.27 -15.57
CA LEU A 149 -12.22 12.07 -17.01
C LEU A 149 -10.82 12.41 -17.51
N TRP A 150 -10.32 11.62 -18.45
CA TRP A 150 -9.01 11.81 -19.06
C TRP A 150 -9.11 12.55 -20.38
N ASN A 151 -8.25 13.53 -20.59
CA ASN A 151 -8.08 14.18 -21.87
C ASN A 151 -6.84 13.55 -22.57
N GLY A 152 -7.08 12.76 -23.61
CA GLY A 152 -6.02 12.07 -24.35
C GLY A 152 -5.12 13.01 -25.14
N GLU A 153 -5.63 14.16 -25.57
CA GLU A 153 -4.86 15.16 -26.31
C GLU A 153 -3.90 15.92 -25.40
N LYS A 154 -4.39 16.33 -24.22
CA LYS A 154 -3.58 17.03 -23.21
C LYS A 154 -2.74 16.07 -22.33
N GLY A 155 -2.96 14.76 -22.39
CA GLY A 155 -2.28 13.77 -21.58
C GLY A 155 -2.48 13.93 -20.07
N ARG A 156 -3.63 14.46 -19.62
CA ARG A 156 -3.92 14.76 -18.22
C ARG A 156 -5.42 14.66 -17.90
N ILE A 157 -5.78 14.81 -16.64
CA ILE A 157 -7.18 14.90 -16.21
C ILE A 157 -7.83 16.12 -16.90
N ASP A 158 -9.02 15.92 -17.47
CA ASP A 158 -9.86 16.95 -18.05
C ASP A 158 -10.76 17.61 -17.01
N CYS A 159 -11.43 16.80 -16.21
CA CYS A 159 -12.20 17.21 -15.04
C CYS A 159 -12.36 16.04 -14.07
N GLY A 160 -12.69 16.34 -12.83
CA GLY A 160 -12.86 15.30 -11.82
C GLY A 160 -13.81 15.70 -10.71
N LEU A 161 -14.33 14.71 -10.02
CA LEU A 161 -15.14 14.89 -8.83
C LEU A 161 -14.54 14.19 -7.61
N ALA A 162 -14.77 14.74 -6.42
CA ALA A 162 -14.46 14.10 -5.16
C ALA A 162 -15.60 14.30 -4.16
N ILE A 163 -16.06 13.23 -3.54
CA ILE A 163 -17.03 13.25 -2.45
C ILE A 163 -16.24 13.60 -1.17
N VAL A 164 -16.60 14.75 -0.59
CA VAL A 164 -15.88 15.30 0.58
C VAL A 164 -16.57 14.94 1.87
N ASP A 165 -17.89 14.84 1.84
CA ASP A 165 -18.71 14.55 3.01
C ASP A 165 -19.91 13.68 2.65
N THR A 166 -20.33 12.84 3.61
CA THR A 166 -21.43 11.90 3.45
C THR A 166 -22.34 11.93 4.67
N VAL A 167 -23.64 11.70 4.47
CA VAL A 167 -24.64 11.57 5.52
C VAL A 167 -25.36 10.23 5.41
N PRO A 168 -25.87 9.67 6.50
CA PRO A 168 -26.71 8.49 6.45
C PRO A 168 -27.93 8.72 5.55
N ASP A 169 -28.34 7.70 4.80
CA ASP A 169 -29.58 7.74 4.04
C ASP A 169 -30.76 7.51 4.99
N GLU A 170 -31.69 8.48 5.06
CA GLU A 170 -32.88 8.38 5.92
C GLU A 170 -33.83 7.25 5.50
N SER A 171 -33.74 6.82 4.22
CA SER A 171 -34.65 5.80 3.65
C SER A 171 -34.08 4.37 3.77
N GLN A 172 -32.77 4.21 3.96
CA GLN A 172 -32.11 2.89 3.98
C GLN A 172 -31.03 2.82 5.07
N SER A 173 -31.25 2.00 6.08
CA SER A 173 -30.27 1.77 7.14
C SER A 173 -28.96 1.18 6.58
N GLY A 174 -27.83 1.74 7.04
CA GLY A 174 -26.49 1.30 6.64
C GLY A 174 -26.00 1.80 5.26
N VAL A 175 -26.78 2.63 4.58
CA VAL A 175 -26.42 3.30 3.33
C VAL A 175 -26.02 4.75 3.62
N TRP A 176 -24.97 5.22 2.95
CA TRP A 176 -24.48 6.61 3.04
C TRP A 176 -24.67 7.29 1.70
N VAL A 177 -25.10 8.53 1.74
CA VAL A 177 -25.30 9.37 0.53
C VAL A 177 -24.35 10.56 0.58
N PRO A 178 -23.81 10.99 -0.57
CA PRO A 178 -23.00 12.19 -0.64
C PRO A 178 -23.74 13.44 -0.18
N ALA A 179 -23.14 14.20 0.75
CA ALA A 179 -23.63 15.48 1.22
C ALA A 179 -22.91 16.64 0.53
N ILE A 180 -21.59 16.51 0.35
CA ILE A 180 -20.76 17.53 -0.32
C ILE A 180 -19.91 16.84 -1.38
N VAL A 181 -19.98 17.34 -2.61
CA VAL A 181 -19.17 16.89 -3.75
C VAL A 181 -18.45 18.09 -4.32
N ASN A 182 -17.13 17.99 -4.45
CA ASN A 182 -16.34 18.98 -5.18
C ASN A 182 -16.17 18.50 -6.61
N TYR A 183 -16.44 19.40 -7.56
CA TYR A 183 -16.22 19.19 -8.97
C TYR A 183 -15.11 20.13 -9.45
N TYR A 184 -14.06 19.55 -10.02
CA TYR A 184 -12.83 20.22 -10.43
C TYR A 184 -12.79 20.35 -11.95
N THR A 185 -12.67 21.58 -12.44
CA THR A 185 -12.53 21.90 -13.86
C THR A 185 -11.24 22.69 -14.11
N GLU A 186 -10.93 22.97 -15.35
CA GLU A 186 -9.73 23.74 -15.75
C GLU A 186 -9.71 25.16 -15.17
N ARG A 187 -10.89 25.75 -14.87
CA ARG A 187 -11.05 27.16 -14.46
C ARG A 187 -11.63 27.35 -13.07
N ALA A 188 -12.32 26.34 -12.55
CA ALA A 188 -13.06 26.48 -11.30
C ALA A 188 -13.15 25.19 -10.49
N ILE A 189 -13.35 25.36 -9.18
CA ILE A 189 -13.85 24.33 -8.28
C ILE A 189 -15.30 24.66 -7.96
N TYR A 190 -16.21 23.74 -8.23
CA TYR A 190 -17.61 23.86 -7.82
C TYR A 190 -17.83 23.00 -6.58
N VAL A 191 -18.15 23.64 -5.45
CA VAL A 191 -18.52 22.95 -4.20
C VAL A 191 -20.04 22.74 -4.23
N ILE A 192 -20.45 21.52 -4.47
CA ILE A 192 -21.84 21.12 -4.67
C ILE A 192 -22.36 20.50 -3.39
N LYS A 193 -23.33 21.14 -2.75
CA LYS A 193 -23.94 20.70 -1.48
C LYS A 193 -25.35 20.20 -1.71
N ARG A 194 -25.65 19.07 -1.09
CA ARG A 194 -27.01 18.53 -1.02
C ARG A 194 -27.80 19.30 0.05
N VAL A 195 -28.98 19.80 -0.30
CA VAL A 195 -29.89 20.49 0.61
C VAL A 195 -31.17 19.69 0.80
N ALA A 196 -32.03 20.15 1.70
CA ALA A 196 -33.30 19.52 1.99
C ALA A 196 -34.12 19.27 0.70
N GLY A 197 -34.79 18.13 0.62
CA GLY A 197 -35.54 17.69 -0.56
C GLY A 197 -34.66 17.11 -1.67
N GLY A 198 -33.39 16.77 -1.40
CA GLY A 198 -32.51 16.11 -2.35
C GLY A 198 -31.99 16.99 -3.48
N ARG A 199 -32.19 18.30 -3.42
CA ARG A 199 -31.69 19.27 -4.39
C ARG A 199 -30.21 19.56 -4.17
N TRP A 200 -29.52 20.00 -5.23
CA TRP A 200 -28.10 20.35 -5.19
C TRP A 200 -27.89 21.83 -5.48
N ILE A 201 -27.00 22.46 -4.73
CA ILE A 201 -26.58 23.86 -4.91
C ILE A 201 -25.07 23.90 -5.08
N ALA A 202 -24.59 24.56 -6.14
CA ALA A 202 -23.17 24.74 -6.41
C ALA A 202 -22.71 26.14 -5.99
N LYS A 203 -21.56 26.21 -5.31
CA LYS A 203 -20.80 27.44 -5.11
C LYS A 203 -19.50 27.37 -5.90
N THR A 204 -19.24 28.41 -6.70
CA THR A 204 -18.12 28.46 -7.64
C THR A 204 -16.93 29.19 -7.01
N TYR A 205 -15.74 28.59 -7.15
CA TYR A 205 -14.44 29.19 -6.80
C TYR A 205 -13.54 29.16 -8.04
N LEU A 206 -13.24 30.33 -8.59
CA LEU A 206 -12.41 30.47 -9.79
C LEU A 206 -10.93 30.34 -9.41
N HIS A 207 -10.14 29.74 -10.30
CA HIS A 207 -8.68 29.67 -10.21
C HIS A 207 -8.04 29.88 -11.59
N LYS A 208 -6.70 30.16 -11.61
CA LYS A 208 -5.99 30.53 -12.84
C LYS A 208 -4.95 29.47 -13.26
N MET A 209 -5.11 28.23 -12.79
CA MET A 209 -4.08 27.17 -12.99
C MET A 209 -4.03 26.58 -14.38
N GLY A 210 -5.06 26.83 -15.24
CA GLY A 210 -5.13 26.27 -16.60
C GLY A 210 -5.24 24.75 -16.66
N ARG A 211 -5.51 24.12 -15.51
CA ARG A 211 -5.77 22.67 -15.36
C ARG A 211 -6.63 22.43 -14.12
N PRO A 212 -7.37 21.30 -14.06
CA PRO A 212 -8.09 20.92 -12.84
C PRO A 212 -7.13 20.80 -11.65
N LEU A 213 -7.57 21.25 -10.48
CA LEU A 213 -6.82 21.10 -9.23
C LEU A 213 -6.96 19.67 -8.68
N MET A 214 -6.69 18.72 -9.56
CA MET A 214 -6.75 17.27 -9.30
C MET A 214 -5.67 16.57 -10.12
N GLU A 215 -4.93 15.68 -9.47
CA GLU A 215 -3.89 14.84 -10.10
C GLU A 215 -4.12 13.38 -9.73
N ALA A 216 -3.69 12.44 -10.60
CA ALA A 216 -3.84 11.01 -10.36
C ALA A 216 -2.49 10.35 -10.11
N PHE A 217 -2.40 9.52 -9.08
CA PHE A 217 -1.37 8.51 -8.90
C PHE A 217 -1.87 7.23 -9.55
N VAL A 218 -1.09 6.61 -10.43
CA VAL A 218 -1.60 5.56 -11.31
C VAL A 218 -0.63 4.39 -11.41
N TRP A 219 -1.10 3.21 -11.02
CA TRP A 219 -0.38 1.95 -11.17
C TRP A 219 -0.74 1.24 -12.49
N ASP A 220 0.27 0.70 -13.20
CA ASP A 220 0.09 -0.11 -14.42
C ASP A 220 -0.77 0.61 -15.49
N ALA A 221 -0.44 1.88 -15.73
CA ALA A 221 -1.07 2.68 -16.78
C ALA A 221 -0.68 2.16 -18.17
N THR A 222 -1.63 2.25 -19.11
CA THR A 222 -1.38 1.99 -20.53
C THR A 222 -2.04 3.06 -21.36
N SER A 223 -1.62 3.24 -22.63
CA SER A 223 -2.23 4.20 -23.55
C SER A 223 -3.75 4.08 -23.65
N LYS A 224 -4.28 2.85 -23.51
CA LYS A 224 -5.73 2.58 -23.53
C LYS A 224 -6.39 2.78 -22.16
N LYS A 225 -5.62 2.68 -21.07
CA LYS A 225 -6.13 2.77 -19.68
C LYS A 225 -5.29 3.77 -18.88
N PRO A 226 -5.53 5.07 -19.06
CA PRO A 226 -4.73 6.11 -18.41
C PRO A 226 -4.87 6.11 -16.88
N PHE A 227 -5.98 5.62 -16.33
CA PHE A 227 -6.16 5.42 -14.88
C PHE A 227 -5.74 4.03 -14.40
N GLY A 228 -4.89 3.33 -15.17
CA GLY A 228 -4.21 2.12 -14.76
C GLY A 228 -5.07 0.90 -14.51
N ARG A 229 -4.51 -0.03 -13.75
CA ARG A 229 -5.13 -1.31 -13.39
C ARG A 229 -4.77 -1.69 -11.97
N SER A 230 -5.74 -2.27 -11.26
CA SER A 230 -5.52 -2.85 -9.93
C SER A 230 -4.49 -3.99 -9.96
N ARG A 231 -3.70 -4.13 -8.91
CA ARG A 231 -2.90 -5.36 -8.69
C ARG A 231 -3.78 -6.60 -8.47
N LEU A 232 -4.99 -6.42 -7.91
CA LEU A 232 -5.96 -7.49 -7.74
C LEU A 232 -6.67 -7.84 -9.05
N LYS A 233 -5.88 -8.16 -10.10
CA LYS A 233 -6.36 -8.58 -11.44
C LYS A 233 -7.13 -9.90 -11.34
N SER A 234 -7.96 -10.19 -12.35
CA SER A 234 -8.75 -11.43 -12.42
C SER A 234 -7.93 -12.71 -12.20
N PRO A 235 -6.73 -12.90 -12.80
CA PRO A 235 -5.91 -14.09 -12.54
C PRO A 235 -5.55 -14.25 -11.05
N ILE A 236 -5.14 -13.16 -10.39
CA ILE A 236 -4.78 -13.19 -8.96
C ILE A 236 -6.00 -13.55 -8.11
N ARG A 237 -7.16 -12.94 -8.38
CA ARG A 237 -8.39 -13.28 -7.66
C ARG A 237 -8.79 -14.74 -7.84
N ARG A 238 -8.59 -15.34 -9.03
CA ARG A 238 -8.84 -16.77 -9.29
C ARG A 238 -7.90 -17.68 -8.48
N LEU A 239 -6.62 -17.29 -8.33
CA LEU A 239 -5.69 -18.04 -7.49
C LEU A 239 -6.11 -17.99 -6.01
N ILE A 240 -6.53 -16.83 -5.52
CA ILE A 240 -7.09 -16.67 -4.18
C ILE A 240 -8.34 -17.54 -4.00
N GLN A 241 -9.27 -17.54 -4.97
CA GLN A 241 -10.44 -18.41 -4.95
C GLN A 241 -10.06 -19.89 -4.92
N GLY A 242 -9.07 -20.30 -5.72
CA GLY A 242 -8.53 -21.66 -5.73
C GLY A 242 -7.99 -22.07 -4.37
N TYR A 243 -7.23 -21.20 -3.72
CA TYR A 243 -6.70 -21.43 -2.38
C TYR A 243 -7.83 -21.57 -1.33
N VAL A 244 -8.76 -20.63 -1.28
CA VAL A 244 -9.93 -20.68 -0.38
C VAL A 244 -10.74 -21.95 -0.60
N ARG A 245 -10.98 -22.34 -1.87
CA ARG A 245 -11.66 -23.58 -2.23
C ARG A 245 -10.92 -24.82 -1.71
N THR A 246 -9.60 -24.84 -1.84
CA THR A 246 -8.78 -25.99 -1.40
C THR A 246 -8.82 -26.13 0.12
N ILE A 247 -8.73 -25.03 0.86
CA ILE A 247 -8.87 -25.03 2.33
C ILE A 247 -10.29 -25.50 2.73
N ALA A 248 -11.34 -24.97 2.08
CA ALA A 248 -12.71 -25.38 2.37
C ALA A 248 -12.87 -26.89 2.21
N ASN A 249 -12.40 -27.43 1.08
CA ASN A 249 -12.47 -28.86 0.82
C ASN A 249 -11.65 -29.70 1.81
N ALA A 250 -10.45 -29.20 2.19
CA ALA A 250 -9.63 -29.86 3.22
C ALA A 250 -10.33 -29.86 4.58
N THR A 251 -10.91 -28.74 5.00
CA THR A 251 -11.66 -28.62 6.26
C THR A 251 -12.86 -29.57 6.29
N ILE A 252 -13.64 -29.60 5.19
CA ILE A 252 -14.77 -30.53 5.06
C ILE A 252 -14.27 -32.00 5.11
N GLY A 253 -13.20 -32.30 4.40
CA GLY A 253 -12.60 -33.63 4.40
C GLY A 253 -12.11 -34.07 5.79
N LEU A 254 -11.58 -33.14 6.59
CA LEU A 254 -11.17 -33.40 7.97
C LEU A 254 -12.33 -33.80 8.86
N GLU A 255 -13.47 -33.11 8.76
CA GLU A 255 -14.68 -33.46 9.54
C GLU A 255 -15.13 -34.92 9.26
N PHE A 256 -15.10 -35.34 7.99
CA PHE A 256 -15.40 -36.73 7.65
C PHE A 256 -14.30 -37.70 8.05
N SER A 257 -13.04 -37.27 8.10
CA SER A 257 -11.93 -38.14 8.49
C SER A 257 -11.86 -38.35 10.00
N THR A 258 -12.35 -37.44 10.82
CA THR A 258 -12.42 -37.60 12.29
C THR A 258 -13.50 -38.57 12.73
N SER A 259 -14.52 -38.80 11.90
CA SER A 259 -15.59 -39.74 12.18
C SER A 259 -15.75 -40.76 11.01
N PRO A 260 -14.84 -41.74 10.89
CA PRO A 260 -14.85 -42.67 9.78
C PRO A 260 -16.14 -43.51 9.77
N GLN A 261 -16.70 -43.64 8.58
CA GLN A 261 -17.89 -44.47 8.40
C GLN A 261 -17.54 -45.96 8.63
N LYS A 262 -18.17 -46.53 9.61
CA LYS A 262 -18.07 -47.95 9.94
C LYS A 262 -19.21 -48.70 9.29
N TYR A 263 -18.99 -49.92 8.83
CA TYR A 263 -20.03 -50.80 8.34
C TYR A 263 -19.97 -52.12 9.06
N LEU A 264 -21.15 -52.71 9.23
CA LEU A 264 -21.34 -54.03 9.83
C LEU A 264 -22.31 -54.81 8.95
N LEU A 265 -21.85 -55.94 8.43
CA LEU A 265 -22.61 -56.79 7.54
C LEU A 265 -22.85 -58.16 8.23
N GLY A 266 -23.91 -58.85 7.85
CA GLY A 266 -24.23 -60.22 8.35
C GLY A 266 -24.84 -60.22 9.75
N VAL A 267 -25.46 -59.12 10.19
CA VAL A 267 -26.20 -59.06 11.47
C VAL A 267 -27.68 -59.26 11.25
N THR A 268 -28.37 -59.76 12.30
CA THR A 268 -29.84 -59.87 12.30
C THR A 268 -30.51 -58.52 12.52
N GLU A 269 -31.82 -58.42 12.15
CA GLU A 269 -32.60 -57.19 12.29
C GLU A 269 -32.62 -56.69 13.75
N ASP A 270 -32.80 -57.59 14.73
CA ASP A 270 -32.77 -57.28 16.16
C ASP A 270 -31.42 -56.72 16.63
N GLN A 271 -30.31 -57.19 16.06
CA GLN A 271 -28.97 -56.68 16.35
C GLN A 271 -28.74 -55.31 15.72
N TYR A 272 -29.25 -55.13 14.50
CA TYR A 272 -29.20 -53.83 13.80
C TYR A 272 -29.96 -52.76 14.57
N GLU A 273 -31.20 -53.02 15.01
CA GLU A 273 -32.01 -52.07 15.78
C GLU A 273 -31.33 -51.67 17.12
N LYS A 274 -30.74 -52.64 17.85
CA LYS A 274 -29.98 -52.34 19.09
C LYS A 274 -28.79 -51.45 18.85
N ILE A 275 -28.07 -51.61 17.73
CA ILE A 275 -26.91 -50.82 17.37
C ILE A 275 -27.32 -49.42 16.92
N VAL A 276 -28.36 -49.29 16.12
CA VAL A 276 -28.83 -47.98 15.58
C VAL A 276 -29.47 -47.12 16.66
N ASN A 277 -30.13 -47.73 17.66
CA ASN A 277 -30.78 -47.01 18.75
C ASN A 277 -29.77 -46.48 19.82
N ASP A 278 -28.56 -47.05 19.89
CA ASP A 278 -27.51 -46.59 20.85
C ASP A 278 -26.57 -45.58 20.18
N LYS A 279 -27.06 -44.33 20.05
CA LYS A 279 -26.30 -43.22 19.42
C LYS A 279 -24.97 -42.92 20.08
N PHE A 280 -24.80 -43.20 21.38
CA PHE A 280 -23.57 -42.93 22.11
C PHE A 280 -22.47 -43.94 21.75
N LYS A 281 -22.82 -45.21 21.52
CA LYS A 281 -21.86 -46.24 21.11
C LYS A 281 -21.43 -46.14 19.65
N GLN A 282 -22.14 -45.39 18.83
CA GLN A 282 -21.76 -45.14 17.43
C GLN A 282 -20.58 -44.11 17.30
N TYR A 283 -20.46 -43.20 18.26
CA TYR A 283 -19.53 -42.06 18.13
C TYR A 283 -18.14 -42.28 18.72
N VAL A 284 -17.98 -43.01 19.79
CA VAL A 284 -16.71 -43.09 20.51
C VAL A 284 -16.30 -44.55 20.73
N GLY A 285 -15.35 -45.05 19.93
CA GLY A 285 -14.45 -46.17 20.25
C GLY A 285 -15.05 -47.47 20.83
N SER A 286 -16.34 -47.66 20.68
CA SER A 286 -17.02 -48.83 21.25
C SER A 286 -16.74 -50.09 20.44
N ILE A 287 -16.47 -51.17 21.13
CA ILE A 287 -16.40 -52.53 20.54
C ILE A 287 -17.81 -52.95 20.15
N ILE A 288 -18.06 -53.12 18.85
CA ILE A 288 -19.30 -53.69 18.35
C ILE A 288 -19.12 -55.24 18.40
N ALA A 289 -19.83 -55.90 19.28
CA ALA A 289 -19.88 -57.35 19.33
C ALA A 289 -21.08 -57.86 18.50
N GLY A 290 -20.81 -58.72 17.56
CA GLY A 290 -21.83 -59.41 16.75
C GLY A 290 -21.73 -60.90 16.92
N THR A 291 -22.87 -61.62 16.86
CA THR A 291 -22.95 -63.06 16.87
C THR A 291 -23.20 -63.57 15.46
N ILE A 292 -22.96 -64.86 15.22
CA ILE A 292 -23.27 -65.52 13.94
C ILE A 292 -24.78 -65.36 13.65
N ASN A 293 -25.13 -64.98 12.43
CA ASN A 293 -26.51 -64.93 11.99
C ASN A 293 -27.07 -66.33 11.90
N PRO A 294 -28.09 -66.70 12.71
CA PRO A 294 -28.63 -68.07 12.75
C PRO A 294 -29.33 -68.44 11.49
N GLU A 295 -29.82 -67.52 10.66
CA GLU A 295 -30.56 -67.79 9.42
C GLU A 295 -29.61 -68.09 8.26
N THR A 296 -28.49 -67.32 8.13
CA THR A 296 -27.55 -67.47 7.01
C THR A 296 -26.26 -68.17 7.37
N ASN A 297 -26.08 -68.49 8.66
CA ASN A 297 -24.83 -69.05 9.24
C ASN A 297 -23.55 -68.22 8.91
N GLU A 298 -23.71 -66.96 8.57
CA GLU A 298 -22.60 -66.05 8.27
C GLU A 298 -22.10 -65.36 9.53
N LYS A 299 -20.78 -65.15 9.59
CA LYS A 299 -20.12 -64.35 10.65
C LYS A 299 -20.28 -62.87 10.33
N PRO A 300 -20.62 -62.04 11.34
CA PRO A 300 -20.66 -60.60 11.13
C PRO A 300 -19.29 -60.06 10.65
N THR A 301 -19.29 -59.31 9.58
CA THR A 301 -18.09 -58.64 9.08
C THR A 301 -18.14 -57.17 9.46
N PHE A 302 -17.20 -56.76 10.24
CA PHE A 302 -16.99 -55.36 10.62
C PHE A 302 -15.88 -54.77 9.78
N GLY A 303 -16.11 -53.58 9.23
CA GLY A 303 -15.11 -52.83 8.50
C GLY A 303 -15.28 -51.34 8.68
N GLN A 304 -14.29 -50.64 8.26
CA GLN A 304 -14.25 -49.20 8.24
C GLN A 304 -13.84 -48.75 6.84
N LEU A 305 -14.54 -47.76 6.30
CA LEU A 305 -14.17 -47.18 5.03
C LEU A 305 -12.82 -46.46 5.19
N GLN A 306 -11.99 -46.62 4.17
CA GLN A 306 -10.65 -46.04 4.16
C GLN A 306 -10.75 -44.51 4.24
N GLN A 307 -9.99 -43.90 5.16
CA GLN A 307 -9.98 -42.45 5.32
C GLN A 307 -9.20 -41.79 4.15
N GLY A 308 -9.75 -40.69 3.65
CA GLY A 308 -9.05 -39.87 2.69
C GLY A 308 -7.84 -39.17 3.33
N THR A 309 -6.76 -39.02 2.58
CA THR A 309 -5.57 -38.27 3.03
C THR A 309 -5.71 -36.81 2.71
N ILE A 310 -5.12 -35.94 3.53
CA ILE A 310 -5.10 -34.48 3.33
C ILE A 310 -3.96 -34.06 2.38
N SER A 311 -2.97 -34.95 2.15
CA SER A 311 -1.80 -34.66 1.33
C SER A 311 -2.10 -34.02 -0.03
N PRO A 312 -3.09 -34.46 -0.82
CA PRO A 312 -3.41 -33.82 -2.10
C PRO A 312 -3.85 -32.36 -1.96
N HIS A 313 -4.53 -32.01 -0.86
CA HIS A 313 -4.94 -30.63 -0.60
C HIS A 313 -3.72 -29.76 -0.23
N VAL A 314 -2.79 -30.28 0.56
CA VAL A 314 -1.53 -29.57 0.91
C VAL A 314 -0.68 -29.35 -0.33
N GLU A 315 -0.55 -30.36 -1.21
CA GLU A 315 0.19 -30.23 -2.47
C GLU A 315 -0.46 -29.19 -3.40
N MET A 316 -1.79 -29.18 -3.50
CA MET A 316 -2.52 -28.18 -4.28
C MET A 316 -2.33 -26.77 -3.70
N MET A 317 -2.35 -26.58 -2.38
CA MET A 317 -2.05 -25.29 -1.74
C MET A 317 -0.64 -24.81 -2.05
N ARG A 318 0.38 -25.69 -2.01
CA ARG A 318 1.77 -25.38 -2.40
C ARG A 318 1.87 -24.95 -3.87
N LEU A 319 1.18 -25.66 -4.78
CA LEU A 319 1.14 -25.30 -6.20
C LEU A 319 0.50 -23.93 -6.40
N LEU A 320 -0.65 -23.67 -5.77
CA LEU A 320 -1.32 -22.36 -5.86
C LEU A 320 -0.47 -21.22 -5.29
N ALA A 321 0.25 -21.45 -4.19
CA ALA A 321 1.19 -20.48 -3.63
C ALA A 321 2.35 -20.16 -4.57
N THR A 322 2.90 -21.17 -5.24
CA THR A 322 3.96 -20.98 -6.24
C THR A 322 3.46 -20.19 -7.44
N GLN A 323 2.26 -20.50 -7.96
CA GLN A 323 1.64 -19.74 -9.04
C GLN A 323 1.30 -18.31 -8.63
N PHE A 324 0.83 -18.13 -7.39
CA PHE A 324 0.55 -16.81 -6.84
C PHE A 324 1.82 -15.96 -6.70
N SER A 325 2.90 -16.54 -6.18
CA SER A 325 4.23 -15.94 -6.11
C SER A 325 4.70 -15.48 -7.50
N ALA A 326 4.65 -16.34 -8.49
CA ALA A 326 5.02 -16.03 -9.87
C ALA A 326 4.16 -14.89 -10.48
N ALA A 327 2.85 -14.88 -10.19
CA ALA A 327 1.91 -13.88 -10.72
C ALA A 327 2.02 -12.51 -10.04
N THR A 328 2.49 -12.45 -8.79
CA THR A 328 2.54 -11.23 -7.98
C THR A 328 3.94 -10.65 -7.81
N GLY A 329 4.99 -11.43 -8.08
CA GLY A 329 6.38 -11.09 -7.79
C GLY A 329 6.72 -11.15 -6.28
N LEU A 330 5.81 -11.69 -5.45
CA LEU A 330 6.06 -11.95 -4.04
C LEU A 330 6.87 -13.24 -3.87
N SER A 331 7.59 -13.37 -2.78
CA SER A 331 8.24 -14.64 -2.45
C SER A 331 7.20 -15.69 -2.01
N VAL A 332 7.50 -16.99 -2.15
CA VAL A 332 6.61 -18.04 -1.64
C VAL A 332 6.45 -17.94 -0.12
N THR A 333 7.49 -17.51 0.58
CA THR A 333 7.45 -17.25 2.03
C THR A 333 6.43 -16.21 2.43
N ASP A 334 6.21 -15.18 1.60
CA ASP A 334 5.18 -14.16 1.84
C ASP A 334 3.75 -14.73 1.83
N THR A 335 3.55 -15.89 1.17
CA THR A 335 2.23 -16.56 1.15
C THR A 335 1.90 -17.30 2.44
N GLY A 336 2.87 -17.44 3.37
CA GLY A 336 2.73 -18.18 4.62
C GLY A 336 2.84 -19.70 4.47
N ILE A 337 3.19 -20.20 3.28
CA ILE A 337 3.38 -21.62 3.02
C ILE A 337 4.87 -21.93 3.07
N VAL A 338 5.25 -22.83 3.98
CA VAL A 338 6.64 -23.31 4.08
C VAL A 338 6.92 -24.25 2.92
N ASN A 339 7.97 -23.96 2.17
CA ASN A 339 8.50 -24.83 1.12
C ASN A 339 9.92 -25.26 1.52
N ASP A 340 10.24 -26.52 1.32
CA ASP A 340 11.57 -27.08 1.65
C ASP A 340 12.70 -26.41 0.81
N ALA A 341 12.34 -25.73 -0.28
CA ALA A 341 13.25 -24.96 -1.14
C ALA A 341 13.39 -23.49 -0.73
N ASN A 342 13.05 -23.11 0.52
CA ASN A 342 13.21 -21.72 0.97
C ASN A 342 14.70 -21.34 0.97
N PRO A 343 15.05 -20.15 0.47
CA PRO A 343 16.44 -19.70 0.45
C PRO A 343 16.95 -19.51 1.88
N THR A 344 18.13 -20.05 2.14
CA THR A 344 18.80 -19.99 3.44
C THR A 344 19.87 -18.90 3.49
N SER A 345 20.29 -18.35 2.34
CA SER A 345 21.29 -17.28 2.27
C SER A 345 20.66 -15.91 2.02
N SER A 346 21.31 -14.86 2.55
CA SER A 346 20.89 -13.46 2.33
C SER A 346 20.85 -13.09 0.85
N ASP A 347 21.81 -13.59 0.06
CA ASP A 347 21.87 -13.31 -1.38
C ASP A 347 20.71 -13.94 -2.14
N ALA A 348 20.28 -15.14 -1.76
CA ALA A 348 19.13 -15.80 -2.36
C ALA A 348 17.81 -15.07 -2.01
N ILE A 349 17.67 -14.53 -0.81
CA ILE A 349 16.53 -13.71 -0.39
C ILE A 349 16.51 -12.40 -1.20
N LEU A 350 17.66 -11.75 -1.38
CA LEU A 350 17.79 -10.55 -2.20
C LEU A 350 17.42 -10.84 -3.65
N ALA A 351 17.93 -11.94 -4.24
CA ALA A 351 17.60 -12.33 -5.61
C ALA A 351 16.09 -12.56 -5.81
N GLN A 352 15.41 -13.19 -4.85
CA GLN A 352 13.95 -13.37 -4.90
C GLN A 352 13.19 -12.06 -4.84
N SER A 353 13.72 -11.03 -4.18
CA SER A 353 13.07 -9.73 -4.04
C SER A 353 13.26 -8.80 -5.25
N GLN A 354 14.13 -9.12 -6.21
CA GLN A 354 14.48 -8.23 -7.34
C GLN A 354 13.28 -7.83 -8.19
N THR A 355 12.37 -8.77 -8.48
CA THR A 355 11.15 -8.47 -9.25
C THR A 355 10.28 -7.45 -8.51
N LEU A 356 10.16 -7.57 -7.20
CA LEU A 356 9.38 -6.66 -6.37
C LEU A 356 10.06 -5.27 -6.28
N VAL A 357 11.39 -5.23 -6.24
CA VAL A 357 12.19 -3.99 -6.27
C VAL A 357 11.95 -3.25 -7.59
N ALA A 358 12.07 -3.94 -8.73
CA ALA A 358 11.81 -3.34 -10.05
C ALA A 358 10.38 -2.79 -10.17
N MET A 359 9.39 -3.51 -9.65
CA MET A 359 8.00 -3.01 -9.60
C MET A 359 7.85 -1.77 -8.71
N ALA A 360 8.59 -1.69 -7.61
CA ALA A 360 8.55 -0.53 -6.73
C ALA A 360 9.25 0.68 -7.36
N GLU A 361 10.32 0.49 -8.12
CA GLU A 361 10.98 1.54 -8.89
C GLU A 361 10.07 2.10 -10.00
N GLU A 362 9.35 1.22 -10.72
CA GLU A 362 8.35 1.63 -11.70
C GLU A 362 7.23 2.46 -11.06
N LEU A 363 6.69 1.99 -9.92
CA LEU A 363 5.68 2.70 -9.14
C LEU A 363 6.19 4.07 -8.67
N ASN A 364 7.41 4.14 -8.13
CA ASN A 364 8.03 5.37 -7.66
C ASN A 364 8.28 6.37 -8.79
N THR A 365 8.67 5.89 -9.97
CA THR A 365 8.87 6.72 -11.16
C THR A 365 7.55 7.37 -11.61
N GLY A 366 6.48 6.58 -11.71
CA GLY A 366 5.15 7.09 -12.06
C GLY A 366 4.63 8.10 -11.02
N ASN A 367 4.68 7.72 -9.76
CA ASN A 367 4.23 8.56 -8.66
C ASN A 367 5.11 9.80 -8.45
N GLY A 368 6.40 9.73 -8.74
CA GLY A 368 7.31 10.86 -8.68
C GLY A 368 6.88 12.01 -9.59
N ASN A 369 6.43 11.70 -10.80
CA ASN A 369 5.90 12.70 -11.74
C ASN A 369 4.58 13.33 -11.23
N ALA A 370 3.67 12.50 -10.69
CA ALA A 370 2.42 12.99 -10.13
C ALA A 370 2.66 13.84 -8.87
N LEU A 371 3.55 13.41 -7.97
CA LEU A 371 3.98 14.16 -6.79
C LEU A 371 4.57 15.52 -7.16
N ARG A 372 5.47 15.55 -8.17
CA ARG A 372 6.02 16.80 -8.69
C ARG A 372 4.91 17.74 -9.16
N THR A 373 3.94 17.23 -9.89
CA THR A 373 2.81 18.03 -10.36
C THR A 373 1.97 18.57 -9.19
N VAL A 374 1.70 17.75 -8.17
CA VAL A 374 1.00 18.17 -6.95
C VAL A 374 1.78 19.26 -6.22
N ALA A 375 3.09 19.12 -6.09
CA ALA A 375 3.95 20.11 -5.43
C ALA A 375 3.95 21.46 -6.17
N LEU A 376 4.08 21.44 -7.50
CA LEU A 376 4.04 22.66 -8.31
C LEU A 376 2.68 23.38 -8.20
N MET A 377 1.57 22.62 -8.26
CA MET A 377 0.24 23.17 -8.04
C MET A 377 0.09 23.76 -6.64
N ALA A 378 0.62 23.07 -5.61
CA ALA A 378 0.53 23.54 -4.23
C ALA A 378 1.31 24.84 -4.02
N LEU A 379 2.51 24.96 -4.56
CA LEU A 379 3.32 26.19 -4.52
C LEU A 379 2.62 27.34 -5.29
N ALA A 380 2.07 27.06 -6.48
CA ALA A 380 1.36 28.06 -7.26
C ALA A 380 0.11 28.58 -6.53
N ILE A 381 -0.65 27.67 -5.88
CA ILE A 381 -1.81 28.06 -5.06
C ILE A 381 -1.39 28.92 -3.86
N ALA A 382 -0.39 28.48 -3.11
CA ALA A 382 0.09 29.19 -1.91
C ALA A 382 0.57 30.60 -2.23
N ASN A 383 1.22 30.78 -3.39
CA ASN A 383 1.74 32.05 -3.85
C ASN A 383 0.75 32.86 -4.73
N ASN A 384 -0.48 32.35 -4.94
CA ASN A 384 -1.48 32.95 -5.84
C ASN A 384 -0.93 33.27 -7.25
N LYS A 385 -0.07 32.38 -7.75
CA LYS A 385 0.58 32.45 -9.08
C LYS A 385 -0.04 31.41 -10.02
N LYS A 386 0.23 31.55 -11.32
CA LYS A 386 0.01 30.51 -12.29
C LYS A 386 1.20 29.53 -12.29
N LEU A 387 1.03 28.36 -12.90
CA LEU A 387 2.12 27.37 -12.99
C LEU A 387 3.30 27.86 -13.82
N ASP A 388 3.06 28.67 -14.86
CA ASP A 388 4.06 29.28 -15.74
C ASP A 388 4.80 30.48 -15.09
N GLU A 389 4.30 30.99 -13.98
CA GLU A 389 4.90 32.08 -13.20
C GLU A 389 5.83 31.57 -12.07
N LEU A 390 5.99 30.24 -11.92
CA LEU A 390 6.93 29.67 -10.96
C LEU A 390 8.38 29.85 -11.43
N THR A 391 9.29 30.07 -10.48
CA THR A 391 10.71 30.23 -10.78
C THR A 391 11.35 28.91 -11.21
N GLU A 392 12.52 28.95 -11.87
CA GLU A 392 13.28 27.76 -12.25
C GLU A 392 13.65 26.91 -11.02
N GLU A 393 13.97 27.53 -9.90
CA GLU A 393 14.24 26.86 -8.62
C GLU A 393 13.01 26.10 -8.13
N GLN A 394 11.82 26.72 -8.18
CA GLN A 394 10.56 26.09 -7.80
C GLN A 394 10.13 24.98 -8.75
N THR A 395 10.48 25.07 -10.03
CA THR A 395 10.16 24.03 -11.02
C THR A 395 11.17 22.88 -11.03
N GLY A 396 12.40 23.12 -10.52
CA GLY A 396 13.47 22.13 -10.41
C GLY A 396 13.33 21.16 -9.22
N ILE A 397 12.12 20.90 -8.74
CA ILE A 397 11.85 19.96 -7.65
C ILE A 397 11.57 18.54 -8.16
N VAL A 398 12.05 17.55 -7.42
CA VAL A 398 11.85 16.12 -7.69
C VAL A 398 11.42 15.43 -6.40
N ALA A 399 10.50 14.47 -6.54
CA ALA A 399 10.11 13.62 -5.42
C ALA A 399 11.23 12.64 -5.08
N HIS A 400 11.59 12.55 -3.82
CA HIS A 400 12.58 11.61 -3.30
C HIS A 400 11.91 10.40 -2.66
N PHE A 401 12.44 9.21 -2.94
CA PHE A 401 11.98 7.94 -2.39
C PHE A 401 13.14 7.19 -1.75
N LYS A 402 12.89 6.53 -0.64
CA LYS A 402 13.87 5.61 -0.06
C LYS A 402 14.11 4.43 -1.00
N ASN A 403 15.31 3.87 -0.95
CA ASN A 403 15.68 2.73 -1.79
C ASN A 403 14.74 1.53 -1.55
N PRO A 404 14.00 1.06 -2.55
CA PRO A 404 13.04 -0.04 -2.40
C PRO A 404 13.68 -1.40 -2.12
N ALA A 405 14.98 -1.57 -2.38
CA ALA A 405 15.72 -2.79 -2.06
C ALA A 405 15.96 -2.94 -0.55
N MET A 406 15.84 -1.85 0.24
CA MET A 406 16.09 -1.84 1.69
C MET A 406 17.39 -2.56 2.09
N PRO A 407 18.53 -2.22 1.51
CA PRO A 407 19.79 -2.86 1.85
C PRO A 407 20.13 -2.64 3.34
N SER A 408 20.90 -3.55 3.94
CA SER A 408 21.35 -3.35 5.31
C SER A 408 22.30 -2.17 5.41
N VAL A 409 22.25 -1.42 6.52
CA VAL A 409 23.09 -0.23 6.76
C VAL A 409 24.59 -0.58 6.63
N ALA A 410 25.00 -1.78 7.03
CA ALA A 410 26.39 -2.23 6.91
C ALA A 410 26.86 -2.31 5.45
N VAL A 411 26.02 -2.87 4.56
CA VAL A 411 26.34 -2.98 3.13
C VAL A 411 26.39 -1.62 2.45
N THR A 412 25.43 -0.75 2.77
CA THR A 412 25.39 0.62 2.20
C THR A 412 26.53 1.48 2.71
N ALA A 413 26.89 1.39 3.99
CA ALA A 413 28.00 2.12 4.56
C ALA A 413 29.35 1.70 3.95
N ASP A 414 29.58 0.38 3.76
CA ASP A 414 30.80 -0.11 3.11
C ASP A 414 30.89 0.36 1.65
N ALA A 415 29.80 0.31 0.89
CA ALA A 415 29.74 0.82 -0.46
C ALA A 415 29.99 2.34 -0.50
N ALA A 416 29.36 3.12 0.38
CA ALA A 416 29.52 4.56 0.46
C ALA A 416 30.96 4.98 0.80
N ILE A 417 31.61 4.30 1.74
CA ILE A 417 33.02 4.52 2.10
C ILE A 417 33.92 4.26 0.90
N LYS A 418 33.74 3.14 0.18
CA LYS A 418 34.51 2.81 -1.02
C LYS A 418 34.35 3.86 -2.13
N ILE A 419 33.15 4.35 -2.36
CA ILE A 419 32.90 5.41 -3.33
C ILE A 419 33.50 6.74 -2.84
N GLY A 420 33.35 7.05 -1.56
CA GLY A 420 33.92 8.26 -0.94
C GLY A 420 35.44 8.31 -1.02
N SER A 421 36.13 7.17 -0.89
CA SER A 421 37.58 7.07 -1.06
C SER A 421 38.03 7.26 -2.52
N ALA A 422 37.19 6.83 -3.48
CA ALA A 422 37.47 6.97 -4.91
C ALA A 422 37.18 8.38 -5.46
N ARG A 423 36.24 9.14 -4.84
CA ARG A 423 35.82 10.46 -5.29
C ARG A 423 35.94 11.47 -4.17
N GLN A 424 36.96 12.30 -4.28
CA GLN A 424 37.23 13.36 -3.29
C GLN A 424 36.04 14.33 -3.15
N GLY A 425 35.62 14.60 -1.90
CA GLY A 425 34.46 15.46 -1.59
C GLY A 425 33.09 14.75 -1.63
N PHE A 426 33.00 13.53 -2.09
CA PHE A 426 31.72 12.78 -2.13
C PHE A 426 31.12 12.58 -0.72
N ALA A 427 31.96 12.33 0.28
CA ALA A 427 31.51 12.15 1.67
C ALA A 427 30.81 13.39 2.28
N GLN A 428 30.96 14.57 1.66
CA GLN A 428 30.29 15.81 2.09
C GLN A 428 28.96 16.09 1.37
N THR A 429 28.53 15.17 0.47
CA THR A 429 27.31 15.33 -0.29
C THR A 429 26.11 14.67 0.39
N ASP A 430 24.91 15.19 0.12
CA ASP A 430 23.64 14.59 0.59
C ASP A 430 23.49 13.16 0.09
N VAL A 431 23.90 12.91 -1.15
CA VAL A 431 23.88 11.59 -1.78
C VAL A 431 24.66 10.55 -0.97
N PHE A 432 25.78 10.95 -0.36
CA PHE A 432 26.55 10.06 0.52
C PHE A 432 25.75 9.68 1.78
N LEU A 433 25.10 10.66 2.41
CA LEU A 433 24.27 10.43 3.60
C LEU A 433 23.04 9.59 3.26
N GLU A 434 22.41 9.83 2.11
CA GLU A 434 21.30 9.02 1.58
C GLU A 434 21.71 7.56 1.35
N MET A 435 22.90 7.34 0.76
CA MET A 435 23.43 5.99 0.53
C MET A 435 23.66 5.20 1.83
N ILE A 436 24.08 5.88 2.90
CA ILE A 436 24.24 5.26 4.23
C ILE A 436 22.87 4.91 4.83
N GLY A 437 21.80 5.58 4.42
CA GLY A 437 20.43 5.31 4.86
C GLY A 437 19.82 6.40 5.75
N PHE A 438 20.44 7.59 5.84
CA PHE A 438 19.82 8.73 6.50
C PHE A 438 18.61 9.21 5.67
N ASP A 439 17.54 9.60 6.35
CA ASP A 439 16.40 10.23 5.69
C ASP A 439 16.62 11.74 5.50
N GLN A 440 15.77 12.36 4.65
CA GLN A 440 15.90 13.79 4.33
C GLN A 440 15.79 14.68 5.58
N ALA A 441 15.05 14.28 6.60
CA ALA A 441 14.94 15.03 7.84
C ALA A 441 16.24 14.99 8.65
N ASP A 442 16.89 13.83 8.70
CA ASP A 442 18.18 13.67 9.39
C ASP A 442 19.31 14.38 8.63
N ILE A 443 19.34 14.32 7.30
CA ILE A 443 20.31 15.05 6.46
C ILE A 443 20.21 16.56 6.72
N ARG A 444 18.99 17.11 6.77
CA ARG A 444 18.78 18.53 7.10
C ARG A 444 19.25 18.88 8.50
N ARG A 445 19.02 18.00 9.48
CA ARG A 445 19.52 18.21 10.86
C ARG A 445 21.03 18.20 10.93
N ILE A 446 21.69 17.25 10.24
CA ILE A 446 23.16 17.17 10.15
C ILE A 446 23.71 18.47 9.56
N LYS A 447 23.20 18.91 8.40
CA LYS A 447 23.63 20.16 7.76
C LYS A 447 23.41 21.41 8.60
N ALA A 448 22.26 21.50 9.27
CA ALA A 448 21.97 22.62 10.17
C ALA A 448 22.95 22.64 11.35
N GLN A 449 23.37 21.50 11.87
CA GLN A 449 24.33 21.38 12.94
C GLN A 449 25.74 21.70 12.47
N GLU A 450 26.16 21.22 11.31
CA GLU A 450 27.43 21.58 10.68
C GLU A 450 27.54 23.06 10.38
N SER A 451 26.49 23.70 9.86
CA SER A 451 26.45 25.14 9.60
C SER A 451 26.60 25.96 10.88
N ARG A 452 25.93 25.52 11.98
CA ARG A 452 26.11 26.17 13.30
C ARG A 452 27.54 26.01 13.81
N ASN A 453 28.13 24.84 13.68
CA ASN A 453 29.50 24.58 14.14
C ASN A 453 30.51 25.41 13.34
N ARG A 454 30.36 25.51 12.00
CA ARG A 454 31.18 26.40 11.16
C ARG A 454 31.04 27.87 11.57
N GLY A 455 29.83 28.33 11.87
CA GLY A 455 29.56 29.67 12.36
C GLY A 455 30.23 29.95 13.70
N LEU A 456 30.21 28.98 14.63
CA LEU A 456 30.88 29.08 15.93
C LEU A 456 32.40 29.09 15.77
N THR A 457 32.98 28.26 14.90
CA THR A 457 34.41 28.25 14.62
C THR A 457 34.84 29.60 14.02
N PHE A 458 34.09 30.10 13.04
CA PHE A 458 34.37 31.42 12.45
C PHE A 458 34.29 32.56 13.47
N LEU A 459 33.32 32.52 14.40
CA LEU A 459 33.25 33.51 15.49
C LEU A 459 34.42 33.38 16.46
N ASN A 460 34.84 32.16 16.81
CA ASN A 460 36.03 31.97 17.66
C ASN A 460 37.29 32.42 16.96
N ASP A 461 37.49 32.16 15.68
CA ASP A 461 38.61 32.65 14.88
C ASP A 461 38.64 34.18 14.79
N LEU A 462 37.48 34.86 14.77
CA LEU A 462 37.38 36.31 14.83
C LEU A 462 37.69 36.90 16.21
N ILE A 463 37.44 36.14 17.27
CA ILE A 463 37.73 36.57 18.66
C ILE A 463 39.22 36.34 19.00
N GLU A 464 39.87 35.34 18.36
CA GLU A 464 41.31 35.06 18.50
C GLU A 464 42.20 35.86 17.56
N VAL A 465 41.80 37.05 17.05
CA VAL A 465 42.71 37.95 16.37
C VAL A 465 43.75 38.41 17.37
N PRO A 466 45.05 38.07 17.23
CA PRO A 466 46.07 38.46 18.16
C PRO A 466 46.20 40.00 18.17
N THR A 467 46.08 40.62 19.32
CA THR A 467 46.48 41.97 19.56
C THR A 467 47.96 42.04 19.26
N ALA A 468 48.37 42.48 18.07
CA ALA A 468 49.76 42.85 17.73
C ALA A 468 50.11 44.06 18.52
N GLY A 469 51.04 43.91 19.44
CA GLY A 469 51.75 45.07 20.01
C GLY A 469 52.12 44.94 21.49
N GLN A 470 53.20 44.23 21.78
CA GLN A 470 54.18 44.75 22.74
C GLN A 470 55.54 44.04 22.54
N THR A 471 56.47 44.82 22.00
CA THR A 471 57.92 44.59 22.02
C THR A 471 58.42 44.62 23.45
N GLY A 472 59.26 43.68 23.86
CA GLY A 472 59.99 43.68 25.13
C GLY A 472 61.10 42.65 25.07
N GLU A 473 62.31 43.16 24.89
CA GLU A 473 63.65 42.50 24.97
C GLU A 473 63.85 41.76 26.27
N GLY A 474 64.59 40.65 26.24
CA GLY A 474 65.12 39.99 27.44
C GLY A 474 65.83 38.68 27.15
N SER A 475 67.18 38.79 26.95
CA SER A 475 68.16 37.71 26.86
C SER A 475 68.13 36.70 28.02
N GLY A 476 68.57 35.49 27.76
CA GLY A 476 69.03 34.55 28.81
C GLY A 476 69.05 33.07 28.43
N THR A 477 70.15 32.69 27.86
CA THR A 477 70.97 31.45 28.04
C THR A 477 70.38 30.28 28.79
N GLY A 478 70.52 29.09 28.20
CA GLY A 478 71.12 27.97 28.93
C GLY A 478 70.29 26.72 29.03
N GLU A 479 70.89 25.68 28.46
CA GLU A 479 70.90 24.24 28.87
C GLU A 479 69.79 23.30 28.37
N GLU A 480 70.22 22.52 27.41
CA GLU A 480 69.83 21.13 27.26
C GLU A 480 70.14 20.31 28.53
N PRO A 481 69.44 19.25 28.80
CA PRO A 481 70.11 17.96 28.68
C PRO A 481 69.29 16.87 28.00
N GLU A 482 70.06 16.01 27.36
CA GLU A 482 69.81 14.77 26.67
C GLU A 482 69.27 13.62 27.57
N PRO A 483 69.02 12.46 26.99
CA PRO A 483 67.96 11.52 27.42
C PRO A 483 68.51 10.30 28.19
N ALA A 484 67.68 9.62 28.90
CA ALA A 484 67.85 8.24 29.32
C ALA A 484 66.43 7.64 29.49
N GLY A 485 66.09 6.49 29.02
CA GLY A 485 66.78 5.24 28.85
C GLY A 485 65.70 4.18 29.10
N ALA A 486 65.56 3.27 28.20
CA ALA A 486 65.07 1.92 28.23
C ALA A 486 64.49 1.32 29.53
N GLY A 487 63.42 0.54 29.37
CA GLY A 487 62.93 -0.41 30.38
C GLY A 487 61.77 -1.24 29.84
N GLU A 488 62.10 -2.39 29.33
CA GLU A 488 61.28 -3.55 28.98
C GLU A 488 60.47 -4.11 30.15
N THR A 489 59.54 -4.98 29.73
CA THR A 489 58.88 -6.07 30.46
C THR A 489 57.55 -5.71 31.12
N ALA A 490 56.44 -6.30 30.75
CA ALA A 490 56.02 -7.69 30.61
C ALA A 490 54.65 -7.72 29.89
#